data_654efc57c892483583893c5b6c485f71
#
_entry.id   654efc57c892483583893c5b6c485f71
#
_cell.length_a   1.000
_cell.length_b   1.000
_cell.length_c   1.000
_cell.angle_alpha   90.00
_cell.angle_beta   90.00
_cell.angle_gamma   90.00
#
_symmetry.space_group_name_H-M   'P 1'
#
loop_
_entity.id
_entity.type
_entity.pdbx_description
1 polymer ?
#
loop_
_entity_poly.entity_id
_entity_poly.type
_entity_poly.pdbx_seq_one_letter_code
_entity_poly.pdbx_strand_id
1 'polypeptide(L)'
;GEPLFNEETFETFRLVNERHPDLIKCIATNGLLLDEKASLLKSLGVRAVTVTINALDPETASKIYEFIILDGKVIEGIEASRILIERQLKGLKAAAGQGLVVKVNTVLIPGLNERGAVEVAKKAAELGASMQNIIPLIPLHRFKDHRPPTCEELRRTREEASKYIEQFRLCKQCRSDSYGIPGLEKRERAKDQEPYLTFHA
;
A
#
# COMPACT_ATOMS: atom_id res chain seq x y z
N GLY A 1 0.88 -1.74 -13.62
CA GLY A 1 0.05 -2.92 -13.64
C GLY A 1 -0.06 -3.56 -12.27
N GLU A 2 -0.95 -4.51 -12.13
CA GLU A 2 -1.13 -5.28 -10.88
C GLU A 2 -0.24 -6.52 -10.93
N PRO A 3 0.78 -6.65 -10.07
CA PRO A 3 1.73 -7.75 -10.16
C PRO A 3 1.12 -9.12 -9.80
N LEU A 4 0.08 -9.17 -8.95
CA LEU A 4 -0.55 -10.43 -8.57
C LEU A 4 -1.44 -11.01 -9.67
N PHE A 5 -1.70 -10.24 -10.72
CA PHE A 5 -2.42 -10.70 -11.91
C PHE A 5 -1.49 -11.34 -12.96
N ASN A 6 -0.18 -11.21 -12.77
CA ASN A 6 0.82 -11.63 -13.74
C ASN A 6 1.61 -12.85 -13.20
N GLU A 7 1.50 -13.99 -13.85
CA GLU A 7 2.18 -15.23 -13.45
C GLU A 7 3.71 -15.11 -13.50
N GLU A 8 4.28 -14.29 -14.40
CA GLU A 8 5.72 -14.02 -14.47
C GLU A 8 6.26 -13.34 -13.20
N THR A 9 5.41 -12.66 -12.42
CA THR A 9 5.79 -12.12 -11.11
C THR A 9 6.20 -13.23 -10.16
N PHE A 10 5.43 -14.30 -10.09
CA PHE A 10 5.71 -15.43 -9.19
C PHE A 10 6.93 -16.21 -9.64
N GLU A 11 7.09 -16.41 -10.96
CA GLU A 11 8.28 -17.04 -11.51
C GLU A 11 9.54 -16.21 -11.24
N THR A 12 9.46 -14.89 -11.35
CA THR A 12 10.55 -13.98 -10.99
C THR A 12 10.94 -14.15 -9.52
N PHE A 13 9.96 -14.16 -8.60
CA PHE A 13 10.24 -14.38 -7.19
C PHE A 13 10.87 -15.75 -6.92
N ARG A 14 10.41 -16.79 -7.60
CA ARG A 14 10.99 -18.13 -7.51
C ARG A 14 12.47 -18.12 -7.90
N LEU A 15 12.79 -17.58 -9.07
CA LEU A 15 14.16 -17.50 -9.57
C LEU A 15 15.06 -16.64 -8.67
N VAL A 16 14.56 -15.51 -8.17
CA VAL A 16 15.30 -14.66 -7.23
C VAL A 16 15.52 -15.39 -5.92
N ASN A 17 14.54 -16.13 -5.42
CA ASN A 17 14.68 -16.88 -4.17
C ASN A 17 15.72 -18.01 -4.28
N GLU A 18 15.80 -18.66 -5.43
CA GLU A 18 16.79 -19.72 -5.69
C GLU A 18 18.21 -19.18 -5.86
N ARG A 19 18.36 -18.07 -6.59
CA ARG A 19 19.70 -17.52 -6.92
C ARG A 19 20.23 -16.55 -5.88
N HIS A 20 19.34 -15.86 -5.18
CA HIS A 20 19.65 -14.79 -4.25
C HIS A 20 18.75 -14.87 -3.00
N PRO A 21 18.86 -15.95 -2.19
CA PRO A 21 17.96 -16.19 -1.05
C PRO A 21 18.05 -15.09 0.02
N ASP A 22 19.18 -14.41 0.12
CA ASP A 22 19.43 -13.35 1.11
C ASP A 22 18.75 -12.02 0.76
N LEU A 23 18.28 -11.84 -0.48
CA LEU A 23 17.57 -10.62 -0.86
C LEU A 23 16.20 -10.56 -0.19
N ILE A 24 15.90 -9.40 0.39
CA ILE A 24 14.57 -9.12 0.94
C ILE A 24 13.64 -8.79 -0.21
N LYS A 25 12.70 -9.67 -0.45
CA LYS A 25 11.70 -9.52 -1.51
C LYS A 25 10.46 -8.82 -0.98
N CYS A 26 9.99 -7.81 -1.68
CA CYS A 26 8.74 -7.10 -1.37
C CYS A 26 7.91 -6.90 -2.63
N ILE A 27 6.60 -6.73 -2.45
CA ILE A 27 5.64 -6.50 -3.53
C ILE A 27 4.65 -5.43 -3.14
N ALA A 28 4.20 -4.63 -4.13
CA ALA A 28 3.09 -3.70 -3.96
C ALA A 28 1.92 -4.14 -4.83
N THR A 29 0.72 -4.11 -4.28
CA THR A 29 -0.51 -4.61 -4.92
C THR A 29 -1.70 -3.72 -4.62
N ASN A 30 -2.70 -3.76 -5.50
CA ASN A 30 -4.02 -3.18 -5.21
C ASN A 30 -4.83 -4.00 -4.20
N GLY A 31 -4.40 -5.22 -3.89
CA GLY A 31 -5.00 -6.09 -2.88
C GLY A 31 -6.15 -6.99 -3.37
N LEU A 32 -6.59 -6.85 -4.63
CA LEU A 32 -7.74 -7.61 -5.17
C LEU A 32 -7.54 -9.13 -5.12
N LEU A 33 -6.32 -9.61 -5.36
CA LEU A 33 -5.97 -11.03 -5.40
C LEU A 33 -5.12 -11.48 -4.18
N LEU A 34 -4.87 -10.59 -3.21
CA LEU A 34 -3.92 -10.87 -2.14
C LEU A 34 -4.37 -11.99 -1.20
N ASP A 35 -5.67 -12.13 -0.94
CA ASP A 35 -6.22 -13.20 -0.09
C ASP A 35 -5.91 -14.59 -0.65
N GLU A 36 -5.94 -14.75 -1.96
CA GLU A 36 -5.64 -16.01 -2.65
C GLU A 36 -4.13 -16.26 -2.80
N LYS A 37 -3.33 -15.20 -2.93
CA LYS A 37 -1.90 -15.30 -3.25
C LYS A 37 -0.96 -15.15 -2.04
N ALA A 38 -1.46 -14.79 -0.85
CA ALA A 38 -0.63 -14.54 0.32
C ALA A 38 0.26 -15.73 0.73
N SER A 39 -0.29 -16.95 0.73
CA SER A 39 0.47 -18.18 1.04
C SER A 39 1.54 -18.46 -0.01
N LEU A 40 1.24 -18.27 -1.30
CA LEU A 40 2.20 -18.43 -2.39
C LEU A 40 3.33 -17.41 -2.27
N LEU A 41 3.04 -16.14 -2.03
CA LEU A 41 4.04 -15.10 -1.81
C LEU A 41 5.01 -15.47 -0.67
N LYS A 42 4.46 -16.00 0.43
CA LYS A 42 5.27 -16.46 1.56
C LYS A 42 6.20 -17.60 1.17
N SER A 43 5.71 -18.61 0.45
CA SER A 43 6.51 -19.75 0.00
C SER A 43 7.63 -19.36 -0.97
N LEU A 44 7.43 -18.30 -1.75
CA LEU A 44 8.42 -17.71 -2.66
C LEU A 44 9.43 -16.79 -1.93
N GLY A 45 9.38 -16.72 -0.60
CA GLY A 45 10.32 -15.96 0.20
C GLY A 45 10.05 -14.45 0.22
N VAL A 46 8.87 -13.99 -0.20
CA VAL A 46 8.47 -12.59 -0.01
C VAL A 46 8.37 -12.30 1.48
N ARG A 47 8.89 -11.15 1.89
CA ARG A 47 8.95 -10.72 3.30
C ARG A 47 7.96 -9.60 3.60
N ALA A 48 7.71 -8.73 2.64
CA ALA A 48 6.85 -7.57 2.82
C ALA A 48 5.88 -7.38 1.66
N VAL A 49 4.67 -6.96 2.00
CA VAL A 49 3.61 -6.62 1.04
C VAL A 49 3.13 -5.21 1.33
N THR A 50 3.04 -4.38 0.30
CA THR A 50 2.38 -3.08 0.36
C THR A 50 1.03 -3.16 -0.32
N VAL A 51 -0.05 -2.89 0.42
CA VAL A 51 -1.42 -2.89 -0.11
C VAL A 51 -1.92 -1.45 -0.22
N THR A 52 -2.45 -1.05 -1.36
CA THR A 52 -3.04 0.29 -1.52
C THR A 52 -4.52 0.25 -1.15
N ILE A 53 -4.89 0.93 -0.05
CA ILE A 53 -6.28 1.06 0.42
C ILE A 53 -6.56 2.54 0.63
N ASN A 54 -7.44 3.13 -0.20
CA ASN A 54 -7.72 4.56 -0.18
C ASN A 54 -9.03 4.93 0.53
N ALA A 55 -9.93 3.97 0.73
CA ALA A 55 -11.19 4.14 1.44
C ALA A 55 -11.74 2.80 1.92
N LEU A 56 -12.56 2.82 2.97
CA LEU A 56 -13.34 1.67 3.47
C LEU A 56 -14.83 1.81 3.17
N ASP A 57 -15.27 2.99 2.81
CA ASP A 57 -16.62 3.27 2.37
C ASP A 57 -16.76 3.08 0.86
N PRO A 58 -17.70 2.21 0.38
CA PRO A 58 -17.87 1.93 -1.03
C PRO A 58 -18.26 3.15 -1.89
N GLU A 59 -18.99 4.12 -1.33
CA GLU A 59 -19.36 5.33 -2.06
C GLU A 59 -18.13 6.22 -2.30
N THR A 60 -17.29 6.39 -1.30
CA THR A 60 -16.02 7.11 -1.43
C THR A 60 -15.08 6.37 -2.39
N ALA A 61 -14.96 5.05 -2.24
CA ALA A 61 -14.09 4.24 -3.08
C ALA A 61 -14.50 4.28 -4.56
N SER A 62 -15.81 4.31 -4.88
CA SER A 62 -16.31 4.38 -6.27
C SER A 62 -15.94 5.70 -6.98
N LYS A 63 -15.66 6.75 -6.22
CA LYS A 63 -15.14 8.02 -6.76
C LYS A 63 -13.63 7.96 -7.03
N ILE A 64 -12.93 7.00 -6.39
CA ILE A 64 -11.49 6.83 -6.52
C ILE A 64 -11.16 5.77 -7.57
N TYR A 65 -11.83 4.62 -7.50
CA TYR A 65 -11.61 3.49 -8.40
C TYR A 65 -12.71 3.44 -9.45
N GLU A 66 -12.31 3.30 -10.69
CA GLU A 66 -13.25 3.32 -11.82
C GLU A 66 -13.87 1.94 -12.03
N PHE A 67 -13.04 0.92 -12.04
CA PHE A 67 -13.45 -0.47 -12.23
C PHE A 67 -12.45 -1.44 -11.59
N ILE A 68 -12.88 -2.67 -11.48
CA ILE A 68 -12.01 -3.82 -11.22
C ILE A 68 -12.19 -4.85 -12.36
N ILE A 69 -11.16 -5.67 -12.56
CA ILE A 69 -11.26 -6.86 -13.42
C ILE A 69 -11.15 -8.07 -12.50
N LEU A 70 -12.21 -8.85 -12.44
CA LEU A 70 -12.27 -10.08 -11.65
C LEU A 70 -12.83 -11.20 -12.52
N ASP A 71 -12.14 -12.34 -12.59
CA ASP A 71 -12.50 -13.49 -13.41
C ASP A 71 -12.80 -13.13 -14.88
N GLY A 72 -11.98 -12.22 -15.44
CA GLY A 72 -12.12 -11.75 -16.82
C GLY A 72 -13.31 -10.80 -17.06
N LYS A 73 -14.04 -10.42 -16.01
CA LYS A 73 -15.17 -9.48 -16.10
C LYS A 73 -14.79 -8.12 -15.55
N VAL A 74 -15.21 -7.07 -16.24
CA VAL A 74 -15.13 -5.68 -15.78
C VAL A 74 -16.35 -5.42 -14.90
N ILE A 75 -16.11 -4.96 -13.68
CA ILE A 75 -17.14 -4.55 -12.72
C ILE A 75 -16.88 -3.09 -12.37
N GLU A 76 -17.91 -2.27 -12.30
CA GLU A 76 -17.80 -0.81 -12.12
C GLU A 76 -18.62 -0.32 -10.91
N GLY A 77 -18.39 0.94 -10.54
CA GLY A 77 -19.18 1.67 -9.55
C GLY A 77 -19.04 1.13 -8.12
N ILE A 78 -20.14 1.24 -7.37
CA ILE A 78 -20.20 0.89 -5.94
C ILE A 78 -19.97 -0.62 -5.73
N GLU A 79 -20.45 -1.45 -6.64
CA GLU A 79 -20.27 -2.90 -6.54
C GLU A 79 -18.80 -3.28 -6.68
N ALA A 80 -18.09 -2.71 -7.66
CA ALA A 80 -16.64 -2.90 -7.80
C ALA A 80 -15.89 -2.49 -6.53
N SER A 81 -16.29 -1.36 -5.96
CA SER A 81 -15.67 -0.83 -4.74
C SER A 81 -15.92 -1.72 -3.53
N ARG A 82 -17.13 -2.25 -3.38
CA ARG A 82 -17.47 -3.19 -2.31
C ARG A 82 -16.64 -4.46 -2.38
N ILE A 83 -16.55 -5.05 -3.56
CA ILE A 83 -15.71 -6.25 -3.80
C ILE A 83 -14.24 -5.95 -3.51
N LEU A 84 -13.73 -4.84 -4.04
CA LEU A 84 -12.33 -4.45 -3.84
C LEU A 84 -11.99 -4.29 -2.35
N ILE A 85 -12.79 -3.54 -1.60
CA ILE A 85 -12.59 -3.32 -0.16
C ILE A 85 -12.60 -4.65 0.59
N GLU A 86 -13.59 -5.50 0.34
CA GLU A 86 -13.69 -6.81 0.97
C GLU A 86 -12.44 -7.66 0.70
N ARG A 87 -12.00 -7.73 -0.56
CA ARG A 87 -10.80 -8.48 -0.97
C ARG A 87 -9.52 -7.90 -0.35
N GLN A 88 -9.39 -6.58 -0.31
CA GLN A 88 -8.27 -5.88 0.32
C GLN A 88 -8.14 -6.23 1.81
N LEU A 89 -9.25 -6.16 2.55
CA LEU A 89 -9.25 -6.46 3.98
C LEU A 89 -8.98 -7.95 4.27
N LYS A 90 -9.57 -8.86 3.49
CA LYS A 90 -9.26 -10.29 3.57
C LYS A 90 -7.80 -10.57 3.25
N GLY A 91 -7.29 -9.99 2.16
CA GLY A 91 -5.91 -10.16 1.73
C GLY A 91 -4.91 -9.61 2.74
N LEU A 92 -5.19 -8.45 3.35
CA LEU A 92 -4.37 -7.88 4.41
C LEU A 92 -4.29 -8.85 5.60
N LYS A 93 -5.44 -9.34 6.08
CA LYS A 93 -5.50 -10.32 7.17
C LYS A 93 -4.76 -11.61 6.84
N ALA A 94 -4.94 -12.13 5.62
CA ALA A 94 -4.26 -13.33 5.15
C ALA A 94 -2.74 -13.15 5.12
N ALA A 95 -2.25 -12.03 4.55
CA ALA A 95 -0.83 -11.72 4.47
C ALA A 95 -0.20 -11.58 5.87
N ALA A 96 -0.85 -10.85 6.78
CA ALA A 96 -0.40 -10.73 8.17
C ALA A 96 -0.38 -12.09 8.88
N GLY A 97 -1.41 -12.91 8.68
CA GLY A 97 -1.50 -14.27 9.22
C GLY A 97 -0.41 -15.21 8.72
N GLN A 98 0.13 -14.99 7.52
CA GLN A 98 1.31 -15.70 6.99
C GLN A 98 2.63 -15.16 7.55
N GLY A 99 2.61 -14.16 8.43
CA GLY A 99 3.80 -13.53 8.99
C GLY A 99 4.56 -12.66 7.98
N LEU A 100 3.87 -12.11 6.98
CA LEU A 100 4.41 -11.07 6.10
C LEU A 100 4.34 -9.72 6.82
N VAL A 101 5.33 -8.87 6.60
CA VAL A 101 5.26 -7.47 7.01
C VAL A 101 4.29 -6.75 6.06
N VAL A 102 3.17 -6.26 6.56
CA VAL A 102 2.16 -5.60 5.74
C VAL A 102 2.21 -4.09 5.95
N LYS A 103 2.43 -3.36 4.87
CA LYS A 103 2.32 -1.90 4.81
C LYS A 103 1.07 -1.52 4.01
N VAL A 104 0.30 -0.57 4.53
CA VAL A 104 -0.83 0.00 3.80
C VAL A 104 -0.45 1.36 3.23
N ASN A 105 -0.60 1.56 1.92
CA ASN A 105 -0.52 2.88 1.30
C ASN A 105 -1.92 3.48 1.18
N THR A 106 -2.04 4.77 1.55
CA THR A 106 -3.28 5.54 1.39
C THR A 106 -2.95 6.87 0.74
N VAL A 107 -3.50 7.14 -0.44
CA VAL A 107 -3.38 8.46 -1.09
C VAL A 107 -4.38 9.40 -0.42
N LEU A 108 -3.90 10.52 0.12
CA LEU A 108 -4.74 11.55 0.72
C LEU A 108 -5.28 12.48 -0.37
N ILE A 109 -6.59 12.47 -0.54
CA ILE A 109 -7.33 13.24 -1.54
C ILE A 109 -8.24 14.22 -0.81
N PRO A 110 -7.86 15.53 -0.74
CA PRO A 110 -8.64 16.53 -0.04
C PRO A 110 -10.08 16.65 -0.53
N GLY A 111 -11.02 16.74 0.42
CA GLY A 111 -12.45 16.78 0.14
C GLY A 111 -13.09 15.43 -0.16
N LEU A 112 -12.30 14.34 -0.15
CA LEU A 112 -12.81 13.01 -0.50
C LEU A 112 -12.57 11.96 0.58
N ASN A 113 -11.34 11.77 1.07
CA ASN A 113 -11.02 10.66 1.95
C ASN A 113 -10.22 11.00 3.21
N GLU A 114 -10.17 12.26 3.65
CA GLU A 114 -9.33 12.66 4.81
C GLU A 114 -9.67 11.87 6.08
N ARG A 115 -10.97 11.77 6.40
CA ARG A 115 -11.44 10.96 7.55
C ARG A 115 -11.24 9.48 7.29
N GLY A 116 -11.53 9.02 6.07
CA GLY A 116 -11.36 7.65 5.65
C GLY A 116 -9.92 7.15 5.77
N ALA A 117 -8.90 8.00 5.57
CA ALA A 117 -7.50 7.64 5.73
C ALA A 117 -7.16 7.23 7.17
N VAL A 118 -7.78 7.87 8.17
CA VAL A 118 -7.63 7.51 9.60
C VAL A 118 -8.40 6.22 9.92
N GLU A 119 -9.58 6.03 9.34
CA GLU A 119 -10.34 4.78 9.48
C GLU A 119 -9.59 3.59 8.88
N VAL A 120 -8.94 3.80 7.72
CA VAL A 120 -8.04 2.80 7.13
C VAL A 120 -6.91 2.45 8.09
N ALA A 121 -6.28 3.43 8.76
CA ALA A 121 -5.23 3.21 9.75
C ALA A 121 -5.70 2.29 10.88
N LYS A 122 -6.86 2.60 11.46
CA LYS A 122 -7.47 1.81 12.53
C LYS A 122 -7.75 0.38 12.06
N LYS A 123 -8.42 0.24 10.90
CA LYS A 123 -8.79 -1.08 10.37
C LYS A 123 -7.58 -1.92 9.99
N ALA A 124 -6.56 -1.30 9.40
CA ALA A 124 -5.31 -1.96 9.05
C ALA A 124 -4.59 -2.51 10.29
N ALA A 125 -4.52 -1.72 11.37
CA ALA A 125 -3.95 -2.17 12.65
C ALA A 125 -4.70 -3.36 13.24
N GLU A 126 -6.04 -3.32 13.24
CA GLU A 126 -6.90 -4.42 13.72
C GLU A 126 -6.65 -5.74 12.95
N LEU A 127 -6.30 -5.64 11.67
CA LEU A 127 -6.05 -6.79 10.80
C LEU A 127 -4.58 -7.23 10.76
N GLY A 128 -3.70 -6.59 11.54
CA GLY A 128 -2.30 -6.98 11.68
C GLY A 128 -1.32 -6.31 10.73
N ALA A 129 -1.70 -5.21 10.06
CA ALA A 129 -0.73 -4.41 9.33
C ALA A 129 0.31 -3.80 10.27
N SER A 130 1.56 -3.73 9.81
CA SER A 130 2.68 -3.20 10.60
C SER A 130 2.76 -1.69 10.55
N MET A 131 2.35 -1.09 9.44
CA MET A 131 2.43 0.36 9.25
C MET A 131 1.53 0.87 8.13
N GLN A 132 1.27 2.18 8.16
CA GLN A 132 0.61 2.90 7.07
C GLN A 132 1.51 3.98 6.52
N ASN A 133 1.39 4.24 5.22
CA ASN A 133 2.03 5.33 4.53
C ASN A 133 0.94 6.20 3.86
N ILE A 134 0.65 7.33 4.46
CA ILE A 134 -0.27 8.31 3.86
C ILE A 134 0.56 9.21 2.95
N ILE A 135 0.29 9.16 1.65
CA ILE A 135 1.00 9.90 0.61
C ILE A 135 0.11 10.98 0.00
N PRO A 136 0.69 12.14 -0.40
CA PRO A 136 -0.10 13.19 -1.02
C PRO A 136 -0.58 12.78 -2.41
N LEU A 137 -1.77 13.23 -2.78
CA LEU A 137 -2.27 13.14 -4.15
C LEU A 137 -1.33 13.86 -5.11
N ILE A 138 -0.99 13.22 -6.22
CA ILE A 138 -0.43 13.85 -7.40
C ILE A 138 -1.59 14.03 -8.38
N PRO A 139 -2.00 15.29 -8.71
CA PRO A 139 -3.15 15.55 -9.56
C PRO A 139 -2.89 15.13 -11.02
N LEU A 140 -3.35 13.96 -11.38
CA LEU A 140 -3.24 13.41 -12.74
C LEU A 140 -4.56 12.74 -13.16
N HIS A 141 -4.76 12.58 -14.46
CA HIS A 141 -5.92 11.90 -15.05
C HIS A 141 -7.26 12.40 -14.48
N ARG A 142 -8.03 11.56 -13.83
CA ARG A 142 -9.33 11.89 -13.24
C ARG A 142 -9.24 12.92 -12.11
N PHE A 143 -8.09 12.99 -11.46
CA PHE A 143 -7.83 13.91 -10.35
C PHE A 143 -7.07 15.17 -10.77
N LYS A 144 -6.92 15.44 -12.09
CA LYS A 144 -6.18 16.59 -12.62
C LYS A 144 -6.65 17.94 -12.08
N ASP A 145 -7.96 18.05 -11.79
CA ASP A 145 -8.60 19.27 -11.28
C ASP A 145 -8.72 19.29 -9.74
N HIS A 146 -8.22 18.24 -9.06
CA HIS A 146 -8.16 18.20 -7.60
C HIS A 146 -6.86 18.82 -7.11
N ARG A 147 -6.92 19.58 -6.04
CA ARG A 147 -5.69 20.08 -5.41
C ARG A 147 -5.00 18.95 -4.61
N PRO A 148 -3.66 18.97 -4.51
CA PRO A 148 -2.97 18.13 -3.55
C PRO A 148 -3.27 18.58 -2.11
N PRO A 149 -3.06 17.72 -1.10
CA PRO A 149 -3.15 18.13 0.29
C PRO A 149 -2.05 19.15 0.62
N THR A 150 -2.35 20.11 1.48
CA THR A 150 -1.34 20.96 2.09
C THR A 150 -0.44 20.15 3.02
N CYS A 151 0.74 20.65 3.33
CA CYS A 151 1.64 20.03 4.31
C CYS A 151 0.96 19.87 5.68
N GLU A 152 0.12 20.83 6.06
CA GLU A 152 -0.61 20.80 7.33
C GLU A 152 -1.71 19.71 7.34
N GLU A 153 -2.49 19.59 6.28
CA GLU A 153 -3.50 18.52 6.13
C GLU A 153 -2.85 17.15 6.20
N LEU A 154 -1.74 16.96 5.47
CA LEU A 154 -0.99 15.70 5.46
C LEU A 154 -0.41 15.40 6.85
N ARG A 155 0.18 16.41 7.52
CA ARG A 155 0.75 16.27 8.87
C ARG A 155 -0.34 15.86 9.86
N ARG A 156 -1.46 16.59 9.90
CA ARG A 156 -2.58 16.34 10.79
C ARG A 156 -3.16 14.94 10.60
N THR A 157 -3.42 14.53 9.35
CA THR A 157 -3.96 13.20 9.05
C THR A 157 -3.00 12.09 9.50
N ARG A 158 -1.69 12.26 9.30
CA ARG A 158 -0.68 11.30 9.77
C ARG A 158 -0.60 11.26 11.29
N GLU A 159 -0.73 12.39 11.98
CA GLU A 159 -0.73 12.44 13.44
C GLU A 159 -1.97 11.75 14.02
N GLU A 160 -3.13 11.94 13.44
CA GLU A 160 -4.35 11.24 13.85
C GLU A 160 -4.23 9.73 13.59
N ALA A 161 -3.77 9.33 12.42
CA ALA A 161 -3.56 7.92 12.07
C ALA A 161 -2.49 7.24 12.93
N SER A 162 -1.46 7.98 13.39
CA SER A 162 -0.39 7.46 14.24
C SER A 162 -0.85 6.96 15.61
N LYS A 163 -2.06 7.32 16.04
CA LYS A 163 -2.68 6.80 17.26
C LYS A 163 -3.04 5.31 17.13
N TYR A 164 -3.20 4.80 15.93
CA TYR A 164 -3.65 3.44 15.65
C TYR A 164 -2.55 2.56 15.06
N ILE A 165 -1.72 3.12 14.18
CA ILE A 165 -0.70 2.38 13.45
C ILE A 165 0.52 3.27 13.18
N GLU A 166 1.71 2.67 13.16
CA GLU A 166 2.95 3.39 12.83
C GLU A 166 2.86 4.01 11.43
N GLN A 167 3.28 5.29 11.31
CA GLN A 167 3.28 6.00 10.04
C GLN A 167 4.66 5.95 9.40
N PHE A 168 4.74 5.38 8.19
CA PHE A 168 5.93 5.40 7.37
C PHE A 168 6.15 6.80 6.79
N ARG A 169 7.27 7.44 7.13
CA ARG A 169 7.54 8.84 6.79
C ARG A 169 8.65 9.02 5.76
N LEU A 170 9.28 7.94 5.31
CA LEU A 170 10.39 7.96 4.36
C LEU A 170 9.93 8.13 2.91
N CYS A 171 8.67 7.80 2.60
CA CYS A 171 8.09 8.02 1.28
C CYS A 171 7.61 9.46 1.16
N LYS A 172 8.24 10.21 0.29
CA LYS A 172 7.87 11.58 -0.07
C LYS A 172 6.90 11.59 -1.27
N GLN A 173 6.95 12.60 -2.09
CA GLN A 173 6.08 12.77 -3.24
C GLN A 173 6.43 11.81 -4.39
N CYS A 174 7.70 11.52 -4.59
CA CYS A 174 8.17 10.62 -5.64
C CYS A 174 8.44 9.21 -5.08
N ARG A 175 8.02 8.17 -5.80
CA ARG A 175 8.27 6.78 -5.39
C ARG A 175 9.75 6.39 -5.39
N SER A 176 10.56 7.00 -6.26
CA SER A 176 11.99 6.77 -6.31
C SER A 176 12.73 7.25 -5.06
N ASP A 177 12.12 8.16 -4.28
CA ASP A 177 12.65 8.63 -3.00
C ASP A 177 12.37 7.66 -1.84
N SER A 178 11.60 6.63 -2.10
CA SER A 178 11.15 5.67 -1.09
C SER A 178 12.20 4.59 -0.92
N TYR A 179 12.86 4.57 0.20
CA TYR A 179 13.80 3.52 0.57
C TYR A 179 13.56 3.05 2.00
N GLY A 180 14.13 1.92 2.35
CA GLY A 180 14.03 1.34 3.68
C GLY A 180 13.26 0.02 3.70
N ILE A 181 13.42 -0.71 4.78
CA ILE A 181 12.75 -1.98 5.01
C ILE A 181 11.62 -1.74 6.00
N PRO A 182 10.37 -2.07 5.67
CA PRO A 182 9.27 -1.96 6.61
C PRO A 182 9.59 -2.64 7.95
N GLY A 183 9.46 -1.89 9.06
CA GLY A 183 9.74 -2.36 10.41
C GLY A 183 11.18 -2.15 10.91
N LEU A 184 12.08 -1.64 10.06
CA LEU A 184 13.46 -1.32 10.45
C LEU A 184 13.75 0.18 10.59
N GLU A 185 12.78 1.04 10.33
CA GLU A 185 12.94 2.50 10.30
C GLU A 185 13.49 3.09 11.60
N LYS A 186 13.26 2.43 12.73
CA LYS A 186 13.76 2.87 14.05
C LYS A 186 15.26 2.63 14.24
N ARG A 187 15.85 1.68 13.50
CA ARG A 187 17.27 1.31 13.65
C ARG A 187 18.20 2.17 12.80
N GLU A 188 17.72 2.69 11.68
CA GLU A 188 18.54 3.41 10.71
C GLU A 188 18.74 4.89 11.06
N ARG A 189 17.84 5.51 11.85
CA ARG A 189 17.92 6.92 12.25
C ARG A 189 19.16 7.30 13.08
N ALA A 190 19.88 6.33 13.61
CA ALA A 190 21.02 6.57 14.48
C ALA A 190 22.38 6.62 13.76
N LYS A 191 22.47 6.32 12.46
CA LYS A 191 23.76 6.13 11.78
C LYS A 191 24.03 6.98 10.54
N ASP A 192 23.02 7.61 9.90
CA ASP A 192 23.24 8.21 8.59
C ASP A 192 22.88 9.70 8.55
N GLN A 193 23.87 10.54 8.87
CA GLN A 193 23.90 11.97 8.55
C GLN A 193 24.61 12.27 7.21
N GLU A 194 24.83 11.30 6.33
CA GLU A 194 25.38 11.59 5.01
C GLU A 194 24.29 11.91 3.98
N PRO A 195 24.49 12.95 3.17
CA PRO A 195 23.53 13.32 2.13
C PRO A 195 23.59 12.27 1.01
N TYR A 196 22.50 11.50 0.87
CA TYR A 196 22.36 10.57 -0.23
C TYR A 196 22.29 11.30 -1.56
N LEU A 197 23.15 10.90 -2.49
CA LEU A 197 23.08 11.29 -3.89
C LEU A 197 21.73 10.84 -4.48
N THR A 198 20.89 11.81 -4.81
CA THR A 198 19.67 11.56 -5.57
C THR A 198 20.08 11.22 -7.01
N PHE A 199 19.88 9.98 -7.40
CA PHE A 199 19.96 9.62 -8.82
C PHE A 199 18.67 10.07 -9.49
N HIS A 200 18.77 11.18 -10.23
CA HIS A 200 17.79 11.57 -11.21
C HIS A 200 18.12 10.84 -12.53
N ALA A 201 17.29 9.90 -12.92
CA ALA A 201 17.22 9.37 -14.27
C ALA A 201 15.85 9.69 -14.86
#